data_579f916a2547269a430f643193b66715
#
_entry.id   579f916a2547269a430f643193b66715
#
_cell.length_a   1.000
_cell.length_b   1.000
_cell.length_c   1.000
_cell.angle_alpha   90.00
_cell.angle_beta   90.00
_cell.angle_gamma   90.00
#
_symmetry.space_group_name_H-M   'P 1'
#
loop_
_entity.id
_entity.type
_entity.pdbx_description
1 polymer ?
#
loop_
_entity_poly.entity_id
_entity_poly.type
_entity_poly.pdbx_seq_one_letter_code
_entity_poly.pdbx_strand_id
1 'polypeptide(L)'
;HMFHRLHQRIVAVPDLSYYLWGGSLVVVTGTTAMNIGNAWHDTSVWFLVSIAAMGLILCIVQFATGRFIGHYFGKTVEAGQSLGQKNTAFAIWVSTAFLNPLSSVGPGCYILWQNIINSFEIWSYRKKGLEKTA
;
A
#
# COMPACT_ATOMS: atom_id res chain seq x y z
N HIS A 1 0.10 -34.70 -7.11
CA HIS A 1 -1.33 -34.77 -6.74
C HIS A 1 -1.69 -33.84 -5.60
N MET A 2 -0.84 -33.63 -4.57
CA MET A 2 -1.10 -32.75 -3.42
C MET A 2 -1.19 -31.27 -3.84
N PHE A 3 -0.24 -30.77 -4.64
CA PHE A 3 -0.23 -29.38 -5.12
C PHE A 3 -1.44 -29.06 -6.02
N HIS A 4 -1.91 -30.02 -6.82
CA HIS A 4 -3.08 -29.82 -7.68
C HIS A 4 -4.37 -29.66 -6.85
N ARG A 5 -4.55 -30.47 -5.81
CA ARG A 5 -5.70 -30.34 -4.89
C ARG A 5 -5.66 -29.05 -4.07
N LEU A 6 -4.46 -28.62 -3.65
CA LEU A 6 -4.27 -27.35 -2.95
C LEU A 6 -4.59 -26.18 -3.86
N HIS A 7 -4.09 -26.20 -5.11
CA HIS A 7 -4.39 -25.20 -6.12
C HIS A 7 -5.90 -25.07 -6.36
N GLN A 8 -6.60 -26.20 -6.56
CA GLN A 8 -8.05 -26.21 -6.77
C GLN A 8 -8.82 -25.62 -5.58
N ARG A 9 -8.39 -25.89 -4.33
CA ARG A 9 -9.01 -25.31 -3.14
C ARG A 9 -8.78 -23.80 -3.02
N ILE A 10 -7.59 -23.31 -3.37
CA ILE A 10 -7.27 -21.88 -3.35
C ILE A 10 -8.08 -21.12 -4.41
N VAL A 11 -8.16 -21.68 -5.63
CA VAL A 11 -8.94 -21.09 -6.74
C VAL A 11 -10.45 -21.13 -6.47
N ALA A 12 -10.93 -22.05 -5.64
CA ALA A 12 -12.34 -22.15 -5.26
C ALA A 12 -12.78 -21.01 -4.30
N VAL A 13 -11.86 -20.23 -3.76
CA VAL A 13 -12.17 -19.06 -2.91
C VAL A 13 -11.75 -17.78 -3.65
N PRO A 14 -12.62 -17.21 -4.50
CA PRO A 14 -12.26 -16.10 -5.39
C PRO A 14 -11.80 -14.85 -4.63
N ASP A 15 -12.31 -14.64 -3.43
CA ASP A 15 -11.99 -13.45 -2.61
C ASP A 15 -10.88 -13.68 -1.58
N LEU A 16 -10.20 -14.84 -1.60
CA LEU A 16 -9.15 -15.16 -0.62
C LEU A 16 -8.04 -14.11 -0.62
N SER A 17 -7.60 -13.69 -1.80
CA SER A 17 -6.57 -12.65 -1.93
C SER A 17 -7.01 -11.32 -1.34
N TYR A 18 -8.29 -10.97 -1.50
CA TYR A 18 -8.86 -9.76 -0.93
C TYR A 18 -8.89 -9.80 0.60
N TYR A 19 -9.32 -10.91 1.20
CA TYR A 19 -9.33 -11.07 2.65
C TYR A 19 -7.92 -11.09 3.26
N LEU A 20 -6.98 -11.77 2.60
CA LEU A 20 -5.58 -11.77 3.03
C LEU A 20 -4.94 -10.38 2.93
N TRP A 21 -5.22 -9.66 1.86
CA TRP A 21 -4.80 -8.27 1.70
C TRP A 21 -5.41 -7.38 2.77
N GLY A 22 -6.72 -7.44 3.00
CA GLY A 22 -7.41 -6.68 4.03
C GLY A 22 -6.88 -6.97 5.44
N GLY A 23 -6.69 -8.24 5.77
CA GLY A 23 -6.10 -8.66 7.04
C GLY A 23 -4.67 -8.11 7.23
N SER A 24 -3.84 -8.17 6.19
CA SER A 24 -2.48 -7.61 6.25
C SER A 24 -2.48 -6.09 6.45
N LEU A 25 -3.45 -5.38 5.85
CA LEU A 25 -3.61 -3.94 6.06
C LEU A 25 -3.91 -3.59 7.52
N VAL A 26 -4.80 -4.34 8.16
CA VAL A 26 -5.15 -4.12 9.58
C VAL A 26 -3.89 -4.28 10.46
N VAL A 27 -3.12 -5.35 10.24
CA VAL A 27 -1.89 -5.61 10.99
C VAL A 27 -0.86 -4.50 10.78
N VAL A 28 -0.60 -4.11 9.53
CA VAL A 28 0.41 -3.09 9.20
C VAL A 28 -0.01 -1.72 9.69
N THR A 29 -1.29 -1.36 9.57
CA THR A 29 -1.82 -0.10 10.09
C THR A 29 -1.72 -0.06 11.61
N GLY A 30 -2.07 -1.16 12.31
CA GLY A 30 -1.93 -1.28 13.75
C GLY A 30 -0.46 -1.12 14.19
N THR A 31 0.46 -1.81 13.54
CA THR A 31 1.91 -1.69 13.84
C THR A 31 2.41 -0.26 13.61
N THR A 32 1.99 0.39 12.53
CA THR A 32 2.36 1.78 12.25
C THR A 32 1.81 2.73 13.32
N ALA A 33 0.57 2.56 13.73
CA ALA A 33 -0.05 3.37 14.78
C ALA A 33 0.67 3.20 16.13
N MET A 34 1.04 1.96 16.48
CA MET A 34 1.82 1.68 17.69
C MET A 34 3.21 2.35 17.63
N ASN A 35 3.90 2.26 16.49
CA ASN A 35 5.23 2.86 16.33
C ASN A 35 5.18 4.40 16.39
N ILE A 36 4.14 5.00 15.81
CA ILE A 36 3.88 6.45 15.94
C ILE A 36 3.58 6.81 17.40
N GLY A 37 2.73 6.04 18.09
CA GLY A 37 2.39 6.25 19.49
C GLY A 37 3.61 6.17 20.40
N ASN A 38 4.50 5.22 20.18
CA ASN A 38 5.76 5.08 20.92
C ASN A 38 6.72 6.24 20.64
N ALA A 39 6.77 6.72 19.40
CA ALA A 39 7.62 7.84 19.01
C ALA A 39 7.07 9.22 19.44
N TRP A 40 5.79 9.30 19.79
CA TRP A 40 5.10 10.56 20.10
C TRP A 40 5.69 11.29 21.30
N HIS A 41 6.15 10.57 22.32
CA HIS A 41 6.71 11.16 23.54
C HIS A 41 8.15 11.66 23.37
N ASP A 42 8.91 11.06 22.46
CA ASP A 42 10.33 11.33 22.26
C ASP A 42 10.62 12.15 21.00
N THR A 43 9.60 12.44 20.20
CA THR A 43 9.77 13.05 18.88
C THR A 43 8.82 14.23 18.70
N SER A 44 9.30 15.31 18.08
CA SER A 44 8.47 16.46 17.77
C SER A 44 7.33 16.08 16.80
N VAL A 45 6.11 16.56 17.11
CA VAL A 45 4.93 16.38 16.24
C VAL A 45 5.20 16.89 14.82
N TRP A 46 5.92 17.99 14.67
CA TRP A 46 6.30 18.55 13.38
C TRP A 46 7.19 17.61 12.57
N PHE A 47 8.06 16.85 13.23
CA PHE A 47 8.88 15.84 12.56
C PHE A 47 8.03 14.69 12.04
N LEU A 48 7.09 14.19 12.82
CA LEU A 48 6.16 13.12 12.39
C LEU A 48 5.28 13.57 11.24
N VAL A 49 4.75 14.78 11.28
CA VAL A 49 3.97 15.41 10.19
C VAL A 49 4.83 15.55 8.93
N SER A 50 6.09 15.94 9.06
CA SER A 50 7.01 16.07 7.92
C SER A 50 7.28 14.72 7.26
N ILE A 51 7.47 13.65 8.04
CA ILE A 51 7.62 12.27 7.51
C ILE A 51 6.34 11.84 6.76
N ALA A 52 5.17 12.08 7.35
CA ALA A 52 3.90 11.74 6.71
C ALA A 52 3.69 12.50 5.40
N ALA A 53 3.97 13.81 5.39
CA ALA A 53 3.90 14.64 4.18
C ALA A 53 4.90 14.20 3.11
N MET A 54 6.14 13.88 3.49
CA MET A 54 7.14 13.35 2.56
C MET A 54 6.70 12.00 1.97
N GLY A 55 6.13 11.11 2.80
CA GLY A 55 5.55 9.84 2.34
C GLY A 55 4.45 10.06 1.31
N LEU A 56 3.58 11.06 1.50
CA LEU A 56 2.53 11.42 0.54
C LEU A 56 3.14 11.93 -0.78
N ILE A 57 4.08 12.86 -0.71
CA ILE A 57 4.75 13.41 -1.90
C ILE A 57 5.41 12.30 -2.70
N LEU A 58 6.19 11.44 -2.06
CA LEU A 58 6.84 10.30 -2.70
C LEU A 58 5.82 9.34 -3.34
N CYS A 59 4.71 9.07 -2.65
CA CYS A 59 3.65 8.22 -3.17
C CYS A 59 3.05 8.82 -4.44
N ILE A 60 2.65 10.09 -4.41
CA ILE A 60 2.09 10.79 -5.58
C ILE A 60 3.07 10.80 -6.75
N VAL A 61 4.34 11.15 -6.50
CA VAL A 61 5.37 11.19 -7.54
C VAL A 61 5.56 9.82 -8.20
N GLN A 62 5.60 8.74 -7.42
CA GLN A 62 5.79 7.40 -7.97
C GLN A 62 4.60 6.93 -8.79
N PHE A 63 3.37 7.10 -8.30
CA PHE A 63 2.17 6.77 -9.07
C PHE A 63 2.05 7.61 -10.34
N ALA A 64 2.30 8.92 -10.25
CA ALA A 64 2.26 9.83 -11.40
C ALA A 64 3.32 9.47 -12.45
N THR A 65 4.56 9.20 -12.03
CA THR A 65 5.65 8.79 -12.94
C THR A 65 5.33 7.46 -13.62
N GLY A 66 4.83 6.47 -12.85
CA GLY A 66 4.41 5.18 -13.42
C GLY A 66 3.32 5.36 -14.46
N ARG A 67 2.30 6.16 -14.17
CA ARG A 67 1.21 6.45 -15.12
C ARG A 67 1.70 7.20 -16.35
N PHE A 68 2.58 8.17 -16.18
CA PHE A 68 3.15 8.93 -17.28
C PHE A 68 3.90 8.01 -18.25
N ILE A 69 4.79 7.16 -17.73
CA ILE A 69 5.51 6.17 -18.53
C ILE A 69 4.53 5.18 -19.17
N GLY A 70 3.58 4.64 -18.40
CA GLY A 70 2.60 3.67 -18.88
C GLY A 70 1.69 4.19 -19.97
N HIS A 71 1.46 5.51 -20.03
CA HIS A 71 0.66 6.13 -21.08
C HIS A 71 1.26 5.89 -22.47
N TYR A 72 2.59 5.93 -22.60
CA TYR A 72 3.28 5.66 -23.88
C TYR A 72 3.14 4.20 -24.35
N PHE A 73 2.87 3.29 -23.43
CA PHE A 73 2.72 1.86 -23.71
C PHE A 73 1.26 1.37 -23.66
N GLY A 74 0.30 2.28 -23.51
CA GLY A 74 -1.12 1.93 -23.34
C GLY A 74 -1.43 1.14 -22.06
N LYS A 75 -0.55 1.20 -21.05
CA LYS A 75 -0.61 0.47 -19.76
C LYS A 75 -0.52 1.43 -18.57
N THR A 76 -1.33 2.50 -18.62
CA THR A 76 -1.25 3.61 -17.66
C THR A 76 -1.47 3.18 -16.21
N VAL A 77 -2.45 2.31 -15.97
CA VAL A 77 -2.81 1.88 -14.62
C VAL A 77 -1.82 0.87 -14.08
N GLU A 78 -1.53 -0.15 -14.89
CA GLU A 78 -0.61 -1.23 -14.53
C GLU A 78 0.78 -0.67 -14.20
N ALA A 79 1.27 0.27 -14.99
CA ALA A 79 2.55 0.91 -14.74
C ALA A 79 2.52 1.83 -13.50
N GLY A 80 1.42 2.57 -13.28
CA GLY A 80 1.20 3.36 -12.07
C GLY A 80 1.23 2.48 -10.82
N GLN A 81 0.48 1.39 -10.83
CA GLN A 81 0.43 0.42 -9.74
C GLN A 81 1.80 -0.25 -9.53
N SER A 82 2.47 -0.67 -10.59
CA SER A 82 3.77 -1.34 -10.51
C SER A 82 4.86 -0.46 -9.88
N LEU A 83 4.87 0.84 -10.17
CA LEU A 83 5.84 1.78 -9.61
C LEU A 83 5.40 2.33 -8.24
N GLY A 84 4.12 2.57 -8.04
CA GLY A 84 3.56 3.15 -6.82
C GLY A 84 3.44 2.16 -5.66
N GLN A 85 3.15 0.89 -5.95
CA GLN A 85 3.04 -0.12 -4.90
C GLN A 85 4.42 -0.65 -4.50
N LYS A 86 4.76 -0.49 -3.23
CA LYS A 86 6.00 -0.97 -2.64
C LYS A 86 5.73 -2.07 -1.62
N ASN A 87 6.69 -2.93 -1.41
CA ASN A 87 6.65 -3.89 -0.30
C ASN A 87 6.98 -3.18 1.02
N THR A 88 6.09 -2.26 1.42
CA THR A 88 6.26 -1.44 2.62
C THR A 88 6.12 -2.24 3.91
N ALA A 89 5.38 -3.35 3.88
CA ALA A 89 5.31 -4.26 5.02
C ALA A 89 6.69 -4.87 5.33
N PHE A 90 7.43 -5.28 4.30
CA PHE A 90 8.81 -5.72 4.45
C PHE A 90 9.73 -4.61 4.96
N ALA A 91 9.59 -3.39 4.44
CA ALA A 91 10.36 -2.24 4.90
C ALA A 91 10.09 -1.90 6.37
N ILE A 92 8.82 -1.98 6.83
CA ILE A 92 8.45 -1.81 8.25
C ILE A 92 9.12 -2.88 9.11
N TRP A 93 9.04 -4.15 8.68
CA TRP A 93 9.65 -5.25 9.40
C TRP A 93 11.17 -5.07 9.54
N VAL A 94 11.88 -4.78 8.44
CA VAL A 94 13.33 -4.53 8.46
C VAL A 94 13.68 -3.36 9.37
N SER A 95 12.96 -2.26 9.27
CA SER A 95 13.18 -1.07 10.09
C SER A 95 13.02 -1.38 11.58
N THR A 96 11.98 -2.15 11.95
CA THR A 96 11.71 -2.51 13.33
C THR A 96 12.71 -3.55 13.88
N ALA A 97 13.10 -4.51 13.03
CA ALA A 97 13.98 -5.62 13.46
C ALA A 97 15.47 -5.22 13.54
N PHE A 98 15.93 -4.35 12.65
CA PHE A 98 17.37 -4.06 12.46
C PHE A 98 17.77 -2.61 12.69
N LEU A 99 16.83 -1.67 12.77
CA LEU A 99 17.11 -0.26 13.02
C LEU A 99 16.47 0.17 14.35
N ASN A 100 15.51 1.07 14.28
CA ASN A 100 14.73 1.49 15.44
C ASN A 100 13.24 1.68 15.03
N PRO A 101 12.30 1.65 15.98
CA PRO A 101 10.89 1.79 15.69
C PRO A 101 10.55 3.09 14.94
N LEU A 102 11.24 4.18 15.18
CA LEU A 102 11.04 5.47 14.52
C LEU A 102 11.32 5.38 13.00
N SER A 103 12.29 4.57 12.59
CA SER A 103 12.61 4.35 11.16
C SER A 103 11.48 3.68 10.39
N SER A 104 10.56 2.98 11.07
CA SER A 104 9.40 2.33 10.45
C SER A 104 8.23 3.29 10.17
N VAL A 105 8.25 4.49 10.75
CA VAL A 105 7.18 5.48 10.59
C VAL A 105 7.09 5.95 9.14
N GLY A 106 8.21 6.15 8.46
CA GLY A 106 8.24 6.53 7.03
C GLY A 106 7.55 5.53 6.12
N PRO A 107 7.99 4.28 6.06
CA PRO A 107 7.30 3.20 5.33
C PRO A 107 5.84 3.02 5.79
N GLY A 108 5.56 3.16 7.09
CA GLY A 108 4.21 3.08 7.64
C GLY A 108 3.28 4.18 7.11
N CYS A 109 3.73 5.41 7.04
CA CYS A 109 2.96 6.50 6.43
C CYS A 109 2.78 6.26 4.91
N TYR A 110 3.82 5.80 4.22
CA TYR A 110 3.73 5.51 2.78
C TYR A 110 2.67 4.45 2.47
N ILE A 111 2.58 3.35 3.24
CA ILE A 111 1.58 2.30 2.99
C ILE A 111 0.15 2.81 3.19
N LEU A 112 -0.07 3.72 4.14
CA LEU A 112 -1.39 4.33 4.33
C LEU A 112 -1.78 5.15 3.09
N TRP A 113 -0.91 6.00 2.58
CA TRP A 113 -1.14 6.80 1.37
C TRP A 113 -1.32 5.94 0.13
N GLN A 114 -0.48 4.93 -0.06
CA GLN A 114 -0.58 3.94 -1.15
C GLN A 114 -1.96 3.27 -1.16
N ASN A 115 -2.49 2.87 -0.01
CA ASN A 115 -3.78 2.22 0.08
C ASN A 115 -4.96 3.18 -0.15
N ILE A 116 -4.85 4.44 0.27
CA ILE A 116 -5.84 5.47 -0.05
C ILE A 116 -5.90 5.68 -1.57
N ILE A 117 -4.75 5.82 -2.24
CA ILE A 117 -4.68 5.99 -3.70
C ILE A 117 -5.26 4.76 -4.41
N ASN A 118 -4.90 3.55 -3.99
CA ASN A 118 -5.44 2.31 -4.56
C ASN A 118 -6.96 2.20 -4.40
N SER A 119 -7.48 2.52 -3.23
CA SER A 119 -8.92 2.49 -2.96
C SER A 119 -9.67 3.47 -3.86
N PHE A 120 -9.13 4.67 -4.05
CA PHE A 120 -9.68 5.66 -4.94
C PHE A 120 -9.66 5.21 -6.41
N GLU A 121 -8.57 4.56 -6.85
CA GLU A 121 -8.49 4.00 -8.20
C GLU A 121 -9.54 2.92 -8.44
N ILE A 122 -9.65 1.94 -7.54
CA ILE A 122 -10.64 0.85 -7.64
C ILE A 122 -12.05 1.43 -7.69
N TRP A 123 -12.36 2.39 -6.82
CA TRP A 123 -13.66 3.06 -6.82
C TRP A 123 -13.95 3.77 -8.15
N SER A 124 -12.99 4.52 -8.67
CA SER A 124 -13.10 5.24 -9.94
C SER A 124 -13.32 4.31 -11.14
N TYR A 125 -12.63 3.15 -11.14
CA TYR A 125 -12.82 2.13 -12.18
C TYR A 125 -14.19 1.47 -12.13
N ARG A 126 -14.68 1.13 -10.95
CA ARG A 126 -16.01 0.56 -10.76
C ARG A 126 -17.09 1.50 -11.27
N LYS A 127 -16.97 2.79 -10.94
CA LYS A 127 -17.92 3.81 -11.42
C LYS A 127 -17.94 3.89 -12.94
N LYS A 128 -16.80 3.96 -13.60
CA LYS A 128 -16.68 3.99 -15.06
C LYS A 128 -17.18 2.70 -15.74
N GLY A 129 -17.02 1.56 -15.10
CA GLY A 129 -17.56 0.27 -15.56
C GLY A 129 -19.07 0.23 -15.54
N LEU A 130 -19.69 0.74 -14.51
CA LEU A 130 -21.15 0.82 -14.36
C LEU A 130 -21.76 1.79 -15.37
N GLU A 131 -21.10 2.92 -15.67
CA GLU A 131 -21.55 3.88 -16.70
C GLU A 131 -21.51 3.32 -18.13
N LYS A 132 -20.67 2.31 -18.41
CA LYS A 132 -20.58 1.66 -19.73
C LYS A 132 -21.60 0.53 -19.93
N THR A 133 -22.21 0.05 -18.85
CA THR A 133 -23.20 -1.04 -18.87
C THR A 133 -24.65 -0.55 -18.70
N ALA A 134 -24.84 0.73 -18.45
CA ALA A 134 -26.15 1.40 -18.41
C ALA A 134 -26.44 2.14 -19.70
#